data_23438fea482b90c9f95f492641bf546c
#
_entry.id   23438fea482b90c9f95f492641bf546c
#
_cell.length_a   1.000
_cell.length_b   1.000
_cell.length_c   1.000
_cell.angle_alpha   90.00
_cell.angle_beta   90.00
_cell.angle_gamma   90.00
#
_symmetry.space_group_name_H-M   'P 1'
#
loop_
_entity.id
_entity.type
_entity.pdbx_description
1 polymer ?
#
loop_
_entity_poly.entity_id
_entity_poly.type
_entity_poly.pdbx_seq_one_letter_code
_entity_poly.pdbx_strand_id
1 'polypeptide(L)'
;PSREQNVPRPETTTKTGRERLAEERARQARGERNRKIGIIAAVVVVLAAIGGGGWALIASENSSKQAATGDGLAGAKQVNTPIKGLYEWTGLGRNHITTAATYPMNPPVGGDHNAAWANCGIYDKVIPNQYAVHTLEHGAVWITTNDKASASDVAALKKIAGQDYMLMSKIPSQASPITLSAWGVQLRVNSAGDPRVQEFVKTYLQGQQTPEPGASCTGAYD
;
A
#
# COMPACT_ATOMS: atom_id res chain seq x y z
N PRO A 1 -1.73 42.22 67.67
CA PRO A 1 -1.49 42.68 66.35
C PRO A 1 -0.90 41.58 65.51
N SER A 2 -1.78 40.97 64.67
CA SER A 2 -1.43 39.85 63.81
C SER A 2 -0.81 40.42 62.52
N ARG A 3 0.41 39.98 62.17
CA ARG A 3 1.07 40.25 60.89
C ARG A 3 0.45 39.33 59.84
N GLU A 4 -0.25 39.93 58.92
CA GLU A 4 -0.74 39.30 57.69
C GLU A 4 0.47 39.11 56.75
N GLN A 5 0.81 37.86 56.46
CA GLN A 5 1.85 37.52 55.51
C GLN A 5 1.25 37.60 54.09
N ASN A 6 1.72 38.58 53.32
CA ASN A 6 1.36 38.77 51.93
C ASN A 6 2.10 37.73 51.09
N VAL A 7 1.39 36.67 50.62
CA VAL A 7 1.87 35.65 49.73
C VAL A 7 1.69 36.16 48.29
N PRO A 8 2.76 36.30 47.49
CA PRO A 8 2.63 36.75 46.11
C PRO A 8 1.94 35.67 45.27
N ARG A 9 0.87 36.06 44.56
CA ARG A 9 0.14 35.24 43.64
C ARG A 9 1.04 34.95 42.39
N PRO A 10 1.19 33.68 41.92
CA PRO A 10 1.95 33.43 40.75
C PRO A 10 1.31 34.08 39.50
N GLU A 11 2.07 34.90 38.80
CA GLU A 11 1.67 35.50 37.53
C GLU A 11 1.56 34.39 36.47
N THR A 12 0.35 34.04 36.08
CA THR A 12 0.09 33.19 34.92
C THR A 12 0.29 34.01 33.64
N THR A 13 1.48 33.93 33.09
CA THR A 13 1.81 34.53 31.78
C THR A 13 1.01 33.81 30.70
N THR A 14 -0.06 34.44 30.25
CA THR A 14 -0.90 33.90 29.15
C THR A 14 -0.11 34.08 27.84
N LYS A 15 0.37 32.97 27.27
CA LYS A 15 1.07 32.98 26.00
C LYS A 15 0.21 33.56 24.87
N THR A 16 0.80 34.38 24.03
CA THR A 16 0.14 34.99 22.88
C THR A 16 -0.21 33.94 21.82
N GLY A 17 -1.20 34.21 20.96
CA GLY A 17 -1.59 33.29 19.89
C GLY A 17 -0.43 32.91 18.97
N ARG A 18 0.52 33.83 18.75
CA ARG A 18 1.73 33.57 17.93
C ARG A 18 2.69 32.59 18.61
N GLU A 19 2.85 32.68 19.92
CA GLU A 19 3.71 31.77 20.70
C GLU A 19 3.13 30.36 20.73
N ARG A 20 1.82 30.21 20.86
CA ARG A 20 1.12 28.91 20.81
C ARG A 20 1.31 28.25 19.45
N LEU A 21 1.12 29.01 18.37
CA LEU A 21 1.31 28.49 16.99
C LEU A 21 2.77 28.10 16.72
N ALA A 22 3.74 28.84 17.25
CA ALA A 22 5.16 28.50 17.13
C ALA A 22 5.51 27.22 17.90
N GLU A 23 4.94 27.03 19.10
CA GLU A 23 5.12 25.80 19.89
C GLU A 23 4.50 24.56 19.20
N GLU A 24 3.31 24.70 18.60
CA GLU A 24 2.69 23.62 17.85
C GLU A 24 3.52 23.20 16.64
N ARG A 25 4.01 24.16 15.86
CA ARG A 25 4.92 23.88 14.73
C ARG A 25 6.22 23.23 15.19
N ALA A 26 6.79 23.67 16.32
CA ALA A 26 7.98 23.07 16.88
C ALA A 26 7.75 21.64 17.40
N ARG A 27 6.56 21.33 17.95
CA ARG A 27 6.17 19.97 18.35
C ARG A 27 5.99 19.05 17.14
N GLN A 28 5.34 19.52 16.07
CA GLN A 28 5.19 18.78 14.84
C GLN A 28 6.54 18.47 14.19
N ALA A 29 7.42 19.45 14.06
CA ALA A 29 8.76 19.27 13.51
C ALA A 29 9.63 18.27 14.33
N ARG A 30 9.50 18.29 15.67
CA ARG A 30 10.17 17.29 16.55
C ARG A 30 9.59 15.90 16.37
N GLY A 31 8.26 15.79 16.21
CA GLY A 31 7.59 14.52 15.94
C GLY A 31 8.06 13.87 14.64
N GLU A 32 8.12 14.65 13.56
CA GLU A 32 8.63 14.18 12.26
C GLU A 32 10.11 13.76 12.30
N ARG A 33 10.93 14.55 12.97
CA ARG A 33 12.36 14.22 13.14
C ARG A 33 12.56 12.93 13.93
N ASN A 34 11.83 12.74 15.02
CA ASN A 34 11.91 11.54 15.83
C ASN A 34 11.40 10.30 15.09
N ARG A 35 10.35 10.46 14.27
CA ARG A 35 9.83 9.39 13.41
C ARG A 35 10.87 8.98 12.34
N LYS A 36 11.54 9.95 11.69
CA LYS A 36 12.61 9.66 10.73
C LYS A 36 13.82 8.97 11.40
N ILE A 37 14.21 9.41 12.59
CA ILE A 37 15.30 8.78 13.36
C ILE A 37 14.92 7.36 13.79
N GLY A 38 13.66 7.13 14.20
CA GLY A 38 13.17 5.80 14.57
C GLY A 38 13.18 4.81 13.41
N ILE A 39 12.80 5.28 12.20
CA ILE A 39 12.84 4.47 10.98
C ILE A 39 14.30 4.12 10.60
N ILE A 40 15.21 5.07 10.66
CA ILE A 40 16.63 4.83 10.36
C ILE A 40 17.25 3.86 11.37
N ALA A 41 16.93 3.99 12.66
CA ALA A 41 17.42 3.07 13.70
C ALA A 41 16.89 1.64 13.50
N ALA A 42 15.62 1.48 13.12
CA ALA A 42 15.03 0.18 12.82
C ALA A 42 15.70 -0.48 11.61
N VAL A 43 15.97 0.28 10.55
CA VAL A 43 16.66 -0.21 9.35
C VAL A 43 18.11 -0.65 9.68
N VAL A 44 18.82 0.11 10.51
CA VAL A 44 20.21 -0.23 10.91
C VAL A 44 20.25 -1.50 11.75
N VAL A 45 19.27 -1.69 12.66
CA VAL A 45 19.18 -2.92 13.47
C VAL A 45 18.89 -4.15 12.60
N VAL A 46 18.01 -4.02 11.59
CA VAL A 46 17.73 -5.11 10.64
C VAL A 46 18.97 -5.44 9.81
N LEU A 47 19.72 -4.44 9.34
CA LEU A 47 20.94 -4.68 8.57
C LEU A 47 22.08 -5.27 9.42
N ALA A 48 22.17 -4.92 10.70
CA ALA A 48 23.15 -5.49 11.62
C ALA A 48 22.85 -6.96 11.99
N ALA A 49 21.56 -7.33 12.04
CA ALA A 49 21.15 -8.73 12.28
C ALA A 49 21.43 -9.64 11.07
N ILE A 50 21.49 -9.09 9.86
CA ILE A 50 21.81 -9.83 8.63
C ILE A 50 23.33 -9.95 8.41
N GLY A 51 24.14 -9.05 8.98
CA GLY A 51 25.60 -8.97 8.79
C GLY A 51 26.46 -9.80 9.75
N GLY A 52 25.90 -10.43 10.77
CA GLY A 52 26.68 -11.08 11.82
C GLY A 52 26.26 -12.52 12.11
N GLY A 53 26.32 -13.44 11.15
CA GLY A 53 26.07 -14.84 11.49
C GLY A 53 25.94 -15.78 10.31
N GLY A 54 27.05 -16.43 9.94
CA GLY A 54 26.98 -17.73 9.30
C GLY A 54 26.95 -17.78 7.79
N TRP A 55 28.11 -17.71 7.19
CA TRP A 55 28.39 -18.47 5.97
C TRP A 55 28.29 -19.97 6.31
N ALA A 56 27.14 -20.55 6.08
CA ALA A 56 27.00 -22.00 5.96
C ALA A 56 25.75 -22.28 5.11
N LEU A 57 26.01 -22.58 3.84
CA LEU A 57 25.36 -23.61 3.03
C LEU A 57 23.86 -23.83 3.24
N ILE A 58 23.04 -23.18 2.46
CA ILE A 58 22.04 -23.87 1.65
C ILE A 58 22.03 -23.16 0.30
N ALA A 59 22.78 -23.68 -0.65
CA ALA A 59 22.47 -23.55 -2.04
C ALA A 59 21.18 -24.32 -2.28
N SER A 60 20.06 -23.74 -1.90
CA SER A 60 18.78 -24.08 -2.47
C SER A 60 18.73 -23.29 -3.78
N GLU A 61 18.98 -23.98 -4.85
CA GLU A 61 18.64 -23.57 -6.21
C GLU A 61 17.14 -23.28 -6.29
N ASN A 62 16.73 -22.11 -5.87
CA ASN A 62 15.59 -21.44 -6.44
C ASN A 62 16.16 -20.46 -7.47
N SER A 63 16.56 -21.01 -8.59
CA SER A 63 16.56 -20.29 -9.83
C SER A 63 15.21 -19.62 -9.93
N SER A 64 15.15 -18.33 -9.62
CA SER A 64 14.08 -17.46 -10.06
C SER A 64 14.13 -17.54 -11.58
N LYS A 65 13.42 -18.52 -12.14
CA LYS A 65 13.03 -18.49 -13.53
C LYS A 65 12.26 -17.20 -13.67
N GLN A 66 12.97 -16.19 -14.12
CA GLN A 66 12.40 -14.98 -14.62
C GLN A 66 11.46 -15.44 -15.71
N ALA A 67 10.19 -15.58 -15.38
CA ALA A 67 9.15 -15.90 -16.33
C ALA A 67 9.09 -14.72 -17.29
N ALA A 68 9.90 -14.81 -18.32
CA ALA A 68 9.76 -13.97 -19.47
C ALA A 68 8.43 -14.35 -20.10
N THR A 69 7.55 -13.38 -20.21
CA THR A 69 6.51 -13.23 -21.20
C THR A 69 5.22 -14.02 -21.06
N GLY A 70 4.12 -13.32 -21.15
CA GLY A 70 2.78 -13.82 -21.45
C GLY A 70 1.85 -13.94 -20.25
N ASP A 71 2.37 -14.11 -19.05
CA ASP A 71 1.56 -14.26 -17.85
C ASP A 71 1.38 -12.95 -17.02
N GLY A 72 2.03 -11.84 -17.44
CA GLY A 72 1.94 -10.56 -16.75
C GLY A 72 2.69 -10.49 -15.41
N LEU A 73 3.74 -11.28 -15.25
CA LEU A 73 4.60 -11.30 -14.06
C LEU A 73 6.02 -10.77 -14.32
N ALA A 74 6.23 -10.00 -15.37
CA ALA A 74 7.56 -9.48 -15.67
C ALA A 74 8.12 -8.66 -14.50
N GLY A 75 9.33 -9.00 -14.05
CA GLY A 75 10.01 -8.38 -12.91
C GLY A 75 9.54 -8.85 -11.52
N ALA A 76 8.57 -9.76 -11.44
CA ALA A 76 8.11 -10.29 -10.18
C ALA A 76 9.12 -11.20 -9.50
N LYS A 77 9.13 -11.15 -8.17
CA LYS A 77 9.73 -12.18 -7.31
C LYS A 77 8.63 -12.87 -6.53
N GLN A 78 8.63 -14.20 -6.55
CA GLN A 78 7.77 -14.93 -5.62
C GLN A 78 8.40 -14.87 -4.23
N VAL A 79 7.64 -14.40 -3.25
CA VAL A 79 8.13 -14.21 -1.88
C VAL A 79 7.60 -15.28 -0.95
N ASN A 80 8.45 -15.69 0.01
CA ASN A 80 8.07 -16.64 1.03
C ASN A 80 7.43 -15.92 2.22
N THR A 81 6.13 -15.68 2.12
CA THR A 81 5.28 -15.07 3.16
C THR A 81 4.24 -16.07 3.65
N PRO A 82 3.50 -15.78 4.73
CA PRO A 82 2.34 -16.60 5.10
C PRO A 82 1.34 -16.79 3.95
N ILE A 83 1.18 -15.78 3.08
CA ILE A 83 0.33 -15.85 1.87
C ILE A 83 1.11 -16.52 0.75
N LYS A 84 0.95 -17.82 0.62
CA LYS A 84 1.64 -18.59 -0.43
C LYS A 84 1.25 -18.15 -1.83
N GLY A 85 2.25 -18.08 -2.72
CA GLY A 85 2.05 -17.69 -4.11
C GLY A 85 1.91 -16.18 -4.31
N LEU A 86 2.34 -15.38 -3.33
CA LEU A 86 2.44 -13.94 -3.45
C LEU A 86 3.60 -13.56 -4.35
N TYR A 87 3.38 -12.58 -5.20
CA TYR A 87 4.38 -11.95 -6.04
C TYR A 87 4.66 -10.53 -5.55
N GLU A 88 5.92 -10.12 -5.59
CA GLU A 88 6.38 -8.80 -5.16
C GLU A 88 7.22 -8.14 -6.25
N TRP A 89 7.08 -6.82 -6.35
CA TRP A 89 7.90 -5.93 -7.17
C TRP A 89 8.46 -4.82 -6.30
N THR A 90 9.72 -4.50 -6.55
CA THR A 90 10.43 -3.42 -5.84
C THR A 90 10.93 -2.37 -6.81
N GLY A 91 11.25 -1.17 -6.29
CA GLY A 91 11.79 -0.09 -7.13
C GLY A 91 10.78 0.51 -8.10
N LEU A 92 9.49 0.43 -7.80
CA LEU A 92 8.43 1.01 -8.62
C LEU A 92 8.50 2.53 -8.59
N GLY A 93 8.36 3.15 -9.78
CA GLY A 93 8.23 4.60 -9.91
C GLY A 93 6.96 5.12 -9.21
N ARG A 94 6.96 6.42 -8.91
CA ARG A 94 5.84 7.10 -8.24
C ARG A 94 5.60 8.49 -8.83
N ASN A 95 6.03 8.70 -10.10
CA ASN A 95 5.86 9.99 -10.73
C ASN A 95 4.43 10.12 -11.28
N HIS A 96 3.84 11.30 -11.07
CA HIS A 96 2.62 11.66 -11.76
C HIS A 96 2.93 12.03 -13.21
N ILE A 97 2.35 11.31 -14.14
CA ILE A 97 2.53 11.51 -15.58
C ILE A 97 1.21 11.80 -16.26
N THR A 98 1.26 12.57 -17.34
CA THR A 98 0.08 12.92 -18.16
C THR A 98 -0.05 12.05 -19.42
N THR A 99 0.97 11.27 -19.74
CA THR A 99 1.01 10.33 -20.86
C THR A 99 0.49 8.96 -20.46
N ALA A 100 0.19 8.11 -21.44
CA ALA A 100 -0.17 6.73 -21.16
C ALA A 100 1.00 5.99 -20.49
N ALA A 101 0.72 5.33 -19.37
CA ALA A 101 1.69 4.49 -18.68
C ALA A 101 1.71 3.07 -19.27
N THR A 102 2.90 2.49 -19.39
CA THR A 102 3.09 1.08 -19.72
C THR A 102 3.65 0.36 -18.51
N TYR A 103 3.05 -0.76 -18.17
CA TYR A 103 3.42 -1.55 -16.98
C TYR A 103 3.93 -2.92 -17.43
N PRO A 104 5.02 -3.42 -16.83
CA PRO A 104 5.54 -4.75 -17.14
C PRO A 104 4.69 -5.88 -16.55
N MET A 105 3.80 -5.57 -15.61
CA MET A 105 2.89 -6.53 -14.97
C MET A 105 1.42 -6.25 -15.35
N ASN A 106 0.61 -7.31 -15.35
CA ASN A 106 -0.82 -7.23 -15.69
C ASN A 106 -1.67 -8.11 -14.73
N PRO A 107 -2.51 -7.52 -13.87
CA PRO A 107 -2.69 -6.08 -13.57
C PRO A 107 -1.45 -5.38 -13.04
N PRO A 108 -1.34 -4.04 -13.17
CA PRO A 108 -0.26 -3.31 -12.55
C PRO A 108 -0.40 -3.26 -11.02
N VAL A 109 0.72 -3.19 -10.32
CA VAL A 109 0.80 -3.09 -8.85
C VAL A 109 1.49 -1.81 -8.37
N GLY A 110 1.85 -0.92 -9.28
CA GLY A 110 2.55 0.32 -9.00
C GLY A 110 3.35 0.77 -10.23
N GLY A 111 4.06 1.86 -10.12
CA GLY A 111 4.80 2.51 -11.19
C GLY A 111 4.30 3.93 -11.41
N ASP A 112 4.89 4.63 -12.38
CA ASP A 112 4.47 5.98 -12.76
C ASP A 112 3.00 5.96 -13.23
N HIS A 113 2.20 6.93 -12.80
CA HIS A 113 0.76 6.88 -12.97
C HIS A 113 0.16 8.29 -13.14
N ASN A 114 -1.14 8.39 -13.37
CA ASN A 114 -1.82 9.68 -13.52
C ASN A 114 -1.99 10.37 -12.14
N ALA A 115 -1.96 11.70 -12.11
CA ALA A 115 -2.20 12.48 -10.90
C ALA A 115 -3.63 12.33 -10.34
N ALA A 116 -4.60 11.91 -11.16
CA ALA A 116 -5.93 11.54 -10.69
C ALA A 116 -5.98 10.03 -10.39
N TRP A 117 -6.64 9.65 -9.32
CA TRP A 117 -6.89 8.26 -8.93
C TRP A 117 -8.26 7.77 -9.43
N ALA A 118 -8.46 6.47 -9.54
CA ALA A 118 -9.79 5.89 -9.65
C ALA A 118 -10.48 5.92 -8.29
N ASN A 119 -11.74 6.35 -8.25
CA ASN A 119 -12.50 6.28 -7.00
C ASN A 119 -12.59 4.83 -6.53
N CYS A 120 -12.44 4.61 -5.22
CA CYS A 120 -12.70 3.30 -4.65
C CYS A 120 -14.17 2.90 -4.88
N GLY A 121 -14.38 1.63 -5.21
CA GLY A 121 -15.71 1.13 -5.55
C GLY A 121 -15.67 -0.04 -6.53
N ILE A 122 -16.85 -0.41 -7.00
CA ILE A 122 -17.05 -1.56 -7.87
C ILE A 122 -17.42 -1.08 -9.27
N TYR A 123 -16.58 -1.40 -10.24
CA TYR A 123 -16.77 -1.09 -11.65
C TYR A 123 -17.05 -2.38 -12.43
N ASP A 124 -18.16 -2.42 -13.15
CA ASP A 124 -18.49 -3.54 -14.06
C ASP A 124 -17.83 -3.39 -15.45
N LYS A 125 -16.86 -2.49 -15.56
CA LYS A 125 -16.12 -2.13 -16.77
C LYS A 125 -14.61 -2.17 -16.53
N VAL A 126 -13.83 -2.09 -17.60
CA VAL A 126 -12.39 -1.80 -17.52
C VAL A 126 -12.21 -0.35 -17.13
N ILE A 127 -11.28 -0.08 -16.25
CA ILE A 127 -10.84 1.28 -15.90
C ILE A 127 -9.39 1.45 -16.35
N PRO A 128 -8.96 2.69 -16.68
CA PRO A 128 -7.57 2.91 -17.09
C PRO A 128 -6.59 2.59 -15.96
N ASN A 129 -5.60 1.77 -16.25
CA ASN A 129 -4.64 1.26 -15.27
C ASN A 129 -3.93 2.35 -14.48
N GLN A 130 -3.59 3.49 -15.11
CA GLN A 130 -2.86 4.56 -14.45
C GLN A 130 -3.66 5.27 -13.34
N TYR A 131 -4.99 5.24 -13.39
CA TYR A 131 -5.82 5.75 -12.30
C TYR A 131 -5.94 4.72 -11.16
N ALA A 132 -6.08 3.44 -11.51
CA ALA A 132 -6.09 2.37 -10.53
C ALA A 132 -4.76 2.27 -9.75
N VAL A 133 -3.62 2.44 -10.44
CA VAL A 133 -2.30 2.46 -9.80
C VAL A 133 -2.18 3.57 -8.76
N HIS A 134 -2.70 4.76 -9.03
CA HIS A 134 -2.72 5.84 -8.04
C HIS A 134 -3.58 5.46 -6.83
N THR A 135 -4.72 4.79 -7.06
CA THR A 135 -5.56 4.29 -5.96
C THR A 135 -4.80 3.27 -5.09
N LEU A 136 -3.92 2.43 -5.68
CA LEU A 136 -3.04 1.53 -4.91
C LEU A 136 -2.02 2.31 -4.09
N GLU A 137 -1.50 3.44 -4.59
CA GLU A 137 -0.59 4.32 -3.85
C GLU A 137 -1.24 4.86 -2.58
N HIS A 138 -2.55 5.14 -2.62
CA HIS A 138 -3.35 5.57 -1.46
C HIS A 138 -3.69 4.42 -0.50
N GLY A 139 -3.30 3.18 -0.82
CA GLY A 139 -3.45 2.00 0.04
C GLY A 139 -4.64 1.13 -0.24
N ALA A 140 -5.26 1.27 -1.40
CA ALA A 140 -6.34 0.37 -1.78
C ALA A 140 -5.84 -1.03 -2.13
N VAL A 141 -6.73 -2.00 -2.00
CA VAL A 141 -6.62 -3.31 -2.64
C VAL A 141 -7.53 -3.33 -3.87
N TRP A 142 -6.95 -3.64 -5.00
CA TRP A 142 -7.64 -3.75 -6.28
C TRP A 142 -7.89 -5.19 -6.65
N ILE A 143 -9.17 -5.58 -6.69
CA ILE A 143 -9.63 -6.89 -7.17
C ILE A 143 -9.95 -6.77 -8.66
N THR A 144 -9.33 -7.61 -9.48
CA THR A 144 -9.62 -7.66 -10.91
C THR A 144 -10.10 -9.04 -11.32
N THR A 145 -11.01 -9.08 -12.29
CA THR A 145 -11.55 -10.32 -12.85
C THR A 145 -11.48 -10.31 -14.37
N ASN A 146 -11.40 -11.51 -14.97
CA ASN A 146 -11.62 -11.71 -16.40
C ASN A 146 -12.82 -12.63 -16.63
N ASP A 147 -13.10 -13.00 -17.87
CA ASP A 147 -14.27 -13.80 -18.24
C ASP A 147 -14.22 -15.27 -17.77
N LYS A 148 -13.08 -15.70 -17.18
CA LYS A 148 -12.95 -17.04 -16.56
C LYS A 148 -13.44 -17.06 -15.11
N ALA A 149 -13.64 -15.91 -14.47
CA ALA A 149 -14.21 -15.85 -13.13
C ALA A 149 -15.70 -16.22 -13.18
N SER A 150 -16.13 -17.14 -12.30
CA SER A 150 -17.54 -17.54 -12.25
C SER A 150 -18.44 -16.40 -11.74
N ALA A 151 -19.71 -16.41 -12.11
CA ALA A 151 -20.66 -15.42 -11.61
C ALA A 151 -20.79 -15.44 -10.08
N SER A 152 -20.67 -16.64 -9.48
CA SER A 152 -20.67 -16.79 -8.02
C SER A 152 -19.42 -16.17 -7.36
N ASP A 153 -18.24 -16.35 -7.96
CA ASP A 153 -17.01 -15.70 -7.49
C ASP A 153 -17.11 -14.18 -7.60
N VAL A 154 -17.58 -13.66 -8.75
CA VAL A 154 -17.78 -12.21 -8.93
C VAL A 154 -18.74 -11.66 -7.88
N ALA A 155 -19.84 -12.35 -7.58
CA ALA A 155 -20.80 -11.92 -6.55
C ALA A 155 -20.19 -11.94 -5.14
N ALA A 156 -19.34 -12.92 -4.82
CA ALA A 156 -18.63 -13.00 -3.56
C ALA A 156 -17.57 -11.89 -3.44
N LEU A 157 -16.81 -11.61 -4.51
CA LEU A 157 -15.81 -10.54 -4.55
C LEU A 157 -16.43 -9.16 -4.42
N LYS A 158 -17.61 -8.91 -5.02
CA LYS A 158 -18.37 -7.66 -4.83
C LYS A 158 -18.69 -7.39 -3.35
N LYS A 159 -19.00 -8.43 -2.57
CA LYS A 159 -19.24 -8.29 -1.12
C LYS A 159 -17.95 -7.89 -0.39
N ILE A 160 -16.82 -8.49 -0.78
CA ILE A 160 -15.50 -8.13 -0.21
C ILE A 160 -15.12 -6.71 -0.58
N ALA A 161 -15.37 -6.31 -1.83
CA ALA A 161 -15.04 -4.98 -2.35
C ALA A 161 -16.00 -3.87 -1.87
N GLY A 162 -17.03 -4.18 -1.10
CA GLY A 162 -18.00 -3.22 -0.56
C GLY A 162 -17.52 -2.45 0.68
N GLN A 163 -16.25 -2.52 1.04
CA GLN A 163 -15.63 -1.77 2.14
C GLN A 163 -14.72 -0.65 1.63
N ASP A 164 -14.36 0.26 2.51
CA ASP A 164 -13.49 1.40 2.19
C ASP A 164 -12.11 0.92 1.65
N TYR A 165 -11.51 1.72 0.79
CA TYR A 165 -10.22 1.44 0.14
C TYR A 165 -10.19 0.14 -0.68
N MET A 166 -11.34 -0.34 -1.13
CA MET A 166 -11.41 -1.43 -2.09
C MET A 166 -11.77 -0.91 -3.47
N LEU A 167 -11.08 -1.44 -4.47
CA LEU A 167 -11.35 -1.18 -5.87
C LEU A 167 -11.63 -2.53 -6.56
N MET A 168 -12.66 -2.61 -7.36
CA MET A 168 -12.93 -3.79 -8.19
C MET A 168 -13.23 -3.39 -9.62
N SER A 169 -12.62 -4.06 -10.60
CA SER A 169 -12.90 -3.84 -12.03
C SER A 169 -12.59 -5.06 -12.87
N LYS A 170 -12.81 -4.95 -14.20
CA LYS A 170 -12.44 -5.98 -15.16
C LYS A 170 -11.09 -5.71 -15.78
N ILE A 171 -10.29 -6.78 -15.97
CA ILE A 171 -9.12 -6.82 -16.85
C ILE A 171 -9.17 -8.10 -17.68
N PRO A 172 -9.79 -8.06 -18.88
CA PRO A 172 -9.95 -9.25 -19.71
C PRO A 172 -8.65 -9.95 -20.07
N SER A 173 -7.57 -9.19 -20.18
CA SER A 173 -6.24 -9.70 -20.60
C SER A 173 -5.42 -10.32 -19.47
N GLN A 174 -5.87 -10.29 -18.20
CA GLN A 174 -5.13 -10.91 -17.10
C GLN A 174 -5.09 -12.44 -17.22
N ALA A 175 -4.02 -13.05 -16.73
CA ALA A 175 -3.80 -14.49 -16.86
C ALA A 175 -4.76 -15.33 -15.98
N SER A 176 -4.99 -14.92 -14.75
CA SER A 176 -5.81 -15.63 -13.76
C SER A 176 -7.26 -15.15 -13.78
N PRO A 177 -8.23 -15.99 -13.43
CA PRO A 177 -9.63 -15.57 -13.29
C PRO A 177 -9.79 -14.37 -12.35
N ILE A 178 -9.07 -14.39 -11.24
CA ILE A 178 -9.12 -13.39 -10.17
C ILE A 178 -7.70 -13.00 -9.79
N THR A 179 -7.46 -11.69 -9.68
CA THR A 179 -6.20 -11.15 -9.20
C THR A 179 -6.46 -10.08 -8.15
N LEU A 180 -5.72 -10.12 -7.05
CA LEU A 180 -5.69 -9.07 -6.04
C LEU A 180 -4.36 -8.35 -6.12
N SER A 181 -4.39 -7.04 -6.21
CA SER A 181 -3.21 -6.18 -6.29
C SER A 181 -3.26 -5.14 -5.17
N ALA A 182 -2.13 -4.89 -4.53
CA ALA A 182 -1.87 -3.73 -3.71
C ALA A 182 -0.52 -3.15 -4.14
N TRP A 183 -0.11 -2.00 -3.62
CA TRP A 183 1.16 -1.42 -4.05
C TRP A 183 2.33 -2.40 -3.88
N GLY A 184 2.99 -2.72 -4.99
CA GLY A 184 4.14 -3.62 -5.03
C GLY A 184 3.86 -5.10 -4.84
N VAL A 185 2.61 -5.53 -4.65
CA VAL A 185 2.29 -6.94 -4.38
C VAL A 185 1.05 -7.42 -5.15
N GLN A 186 1.05 -8.71 -5.50
CA GLN A 186 -0.05 -9.34 -6.24
C GLN A 186 -0.26 -10.79 -5.81
N LEU A 187 -1.51 -11.19 -5.69
CA LEU A 187 -1.95 -12.56 -5.48
C LEU A 187 -2.90 -12.97 -6.61
N ARG A 188 -2.69 -14.16 -7.16
CA ARG A 188 -3.56 -14.77 -8.17
C ARG A 188 -4.28 -15.98 -7.61
N VAL A 189 -5.57 -16.03 -7.82
CA VAL A 189 -6.42 -17.14 -7.37
C VAL A 189 -7.43 -17.54 -8.43
N ASN A 190 -7.97 -18.74 -8.29
CA ASN A 190 -8.98 -19.28 -9.21
C ASN A 190 -10.41 -19.15 -8.66
N SER A 191 -10.57 -18.86 -7.38
CA SER A 191 -11.88 -18.75 -6.72
C SER A 191 -11.87 -17.68 -5.64
N ALA A 192 -12.97 -16.99 -5.45
CA ALA A 192 -13.19 -16.05 -4.35
C ALA A 192 -13.21 -16.74 -2.96
N GLY A 193 -13.47 -18.04 -2.91
CA GLY A 193 -13.42 -18.85 -1.69
C GLY A 193 -12.02 -19.25 -1.25
N ASP A 194 -10.96 -18.90 -1.99
CA ASP A 194 -9.58 -19.14 -1.58
C ASP A 194 -9.28 -18.34 -0.29
N PRO A 195 -8.85 -19.01 0.82
CA PRO A 195 -8.62 -18.33 2.10
C PRO A 195 -7.59 -17.21 2.02
N ARG A 196 -6.66 -17.29 1.06
CA ARG A 196 -5.65 -16.25 0.83
C ARG A 196 -6.26 -14.91 0.38
N VAL A 197 -7.49 -14.90 -0.18
CA VAL A 197 -8.20 -13.67 -0.56
C VAL A 197 -8.40 -12.77 0.66
N GLN A 198 -8.97 -13.33 1.74
CA GLN A 198 -9.21 -12.58 2.98
C GLN A 198 -7.91 -12.20 3.67
N GLU A 199 -6.93 -13.08 3.65
CA GLU A 199 -5.62 -12.82 4.23
C GLU A 199 -4.88 -11.69 3.50
N PHE A 200 -4.96 -11.66 2.16
CA PHE A 200 -4.40 -10.59 1.34
C PHE A 200 -5.05 -9.24 1.69
N VAL A 201 -6.38 -9.18 1.69
CA VAL A 201 -7.11 -7.95 2.04
C VAL A 201 -6.73 -7.48 3.45
N LYS A 202 -6.76 -8.36 4.44
CA LYS A 202 -6.39 -8.04 5.82
C LYS A 202 -4.96 -7.50 5.96
N THR A 203 -4.03 -8.01 5.15
CA THR A 203 -2.61 -7.68 5.26
C THR A 203 -2.28 -6.39 4.52
N TYR A 204 -2.85 -6.18 3.33
CA TYR A 204 -2.40 -5.15 2.40
C TYR A 204 -3.35 -3.97 2.25
N LEU A 205 -4.60 -4.05 2.74
CA LEU A 205 -5.50 -2.91 2.78
C LEU A 205 -4.98 -1.87 3.77
N GLN A 206 -4.60 -0.70 3.28
CA GLN A 206 -3.91 0.33 4.08
C GLN A 206 -2.66 -0.23 4.81
N GLY A 207 -2.03 -1.26 4.22
CA GLY A 207 -0.87 -1.93 4.80
C GLY A 207 0.41 -1.10 4.73
N GLN A 208 1.49 -1.61 5.34
CA GLN A 208 2.78 -0.90 5.45
C GLN A 208 3.50 -0.69 4.11
N GLN A 209 3.15 -1.45 3.07
CA GLN A 209 3.66 -1.29 1.71
C GLN A 209 3.13 -0.03 1.02
N THR A 210 2.06 0.58 1.55
CA THR A 210 1.37 1.73 0.99
C THR A 210 2.27 2.97 1.07
N PRO A 211 2.53 3.66 -0.05
CA PRO A 211 3.32 4.90 -0.03
C PRO A 211 2.60 6.07 0.64
N GLU A 212 1.29 6.22 0.41
CA GLU A 212 0.45 7.34 0.88
C GLU A 212 -0.79 6.83 1.62
N PRO A 213 -0.62 6.15 2.78
CA PRO A 213 -1.74 5.57 3.50
C PRO A 213 -2.71 6.65 3.98
N GLY A 214 -4.01 6.41 3.75
CA GLY A 214 -5.07 7.32 4.17
C GLY A 214 -5.31 8.51 3.24
N ALA A 215 -4.62 8.63 2.11
CA ALA A 215 -4.95 9.59 1.07
C ALA A 215 -6.33 9.29 0.47
N SER A 216 -6.98 10.29 -0.15
CA SER A 216 -8.37 10.17 -0.61
C SER A 216 -8.59 9.00 -1.57
N CYS A 217 -9.70 8.30 -1.38
CA CYS A 217 -10.13 7.20 -2.25
C CYS A 217 -11.39 7.56 -3.06
N THR A 218 -11.79 8.84 -3.04
CA THR A 218 -12.96 9.38 -3.73
C THR A 218 -12.66 10.78 -4.27
N GLY A 219 -13.52 11.28 -5.17
CA GLY A 219 -13.42 12.66 -5.67
C GLY A 219 -12.56 12.82 -6.93
N ALA A 220 -12.21 11.73 -7.64
CA ALA A 220 -11.46 11.79 -8.88
C ALA A 220 -12.16 11.02 -10.03
N TYR A 221 -11.51 10.05 -10.66
CA TYR A 221 -12.05 9.32 -11.81
C TYR A 221 -13.12 8.28 -11.44
N ASP A 222 -14.25 8.24 -12.15
CA ASP A 222 -15.34 7.26 -12.04
C ASP A 222 -15.44 6.37 -13.29
#